data_a8030ed45a65d105a43c1f5bd1e87453
#
_entry.id   a8030ed45a65d105a43c1f5bd1e87453
#
_cell.length_a   1.000
_cell.length_b   1.000
_cell.length_c   1.000
_cell.angle_alpha   90.00
_cell.angle_beta   90.00
_cell.angle_gamma   90.00
#
_symmetry.space_group_name_H-M   'P 1'
#
loop_
_entity.id
_entity.type
_entity.pdbx_description
1 polymer ?
#
loop_
_entity_poly.entity_id
_entity_poly.type
_entity_poly.pdbx_seq_one_letter_code
_entity_poly.pdbx_strand_id
1 'polypeptide(L)'
;SEMCIRDSYNKVEKRREWLDCAIQGAEFLKKYGHDGNYNWYFSLDRQGNPLVEPYNIFSYTFAVMAFGQLYIATGNEEYAEIAKKTFDIILSKADNPKGKWNKIHKGTRDLKNFALPMILCNLALEIEPLLSTECLSRTFENCIHEVMEIFLRPELGGLVVENVLENGELSDCFEGRHMNPGHSLEAMWFIMDLGKRLNRPELIMKAKDTA
;
A
#
# COMPACT_ATOMS: atom_id res chain seq x y z
N SER A 1 13.58 -4.10 7.86
CA SER A 1 14.57 -4.88 7.21
C SER A 1 14.99 -4.30 5.87
N GLU A 2 15.01 -5.02 4.74
CA GLU A 2 15.52 -4.53 3.45
C GLU A 2 14.80 -3.29 2.93
N MET A 3 13.51 -3.17 3.18
CA MET A 3 12.73 -1.99 2.86
C MET A 3 13.28 -0.73 3.57
N CYS A 4 13.53 -0.83 4.87
CA CYS A 4 14.13 0.26 5.64
C CYS A 4 15.55 0.61 5.18
N ILE A 5 16.34 -0.38 4.76
CA ILE A 5 17.70 -0.17 4.24
C ILE A 5 17.66 0.64 2.95
N ARG A 6 16.76 0.31 2.01
CA ARG A 6 16.59 1.04 0.75
C ARG A 6 16.15 2.49 0.97
N ASP A 7 15.15 2.67 1.82
CA ASP A 7 14.64 4.00 2.12
C ASP A 7 15.71 4.85 2.79
N SER A 8 16.49 4.26 3.67
CA SER A 8 17.64 4.91 4.30
C SER A 8 18.69 5.31 3.25
N TYR A 9 18.98 4.45 2.28
CA TYR A 9 19.92 4.78 1.20
C TYR A 9 19.42 5.95 0.34
N ASN A 10 18.14 5.93 -0.07
CA ASN A 10 17.61 6.97 -0.96
C ASN A 10 17.34 8.29 -0.25
N LYS A 11 16.89 8.27 1.01
CA LYS A 11 16.36 9.44 1.71
C LYS A 11 17.31 10.02 2.76
N VAL A 12 18.29 9.24 3.25
CA VAL A 12 19.17 9.65 4.36
C VAL A 12 20.62 9.73 3.91
N GLU A 13 21.25 8.59 3.62
CA GLU A 13 22.68 8.51 3.30
C GLU A 13 22.97 7.40 2.28
N LYS A 14 23.75 7.72 1.23
CA LYS A 14 24.10 6.78 0.15
C LYS A 14 25.25 5.85 0.56
N ARG A 15 25.03 4.98 1.52
CA ARG A 15 25.99 3.95 1.92
C ARG A 15 25.90 2.72 1.00
N ARG A 16 27.00 2.38 0.39
CA ARG A 16 27.06 1.28 -0.57
C ARG A 16 26.68 -0.06 0.03
N GLU A 17 27.10 -0.34 1.26
CA GLU A 17 26.77 -1.57 1.97
C GLU A 17 25.25 -1.75 2.20
N TRP A 18 24.48 -0.66 2.36
CA TRP A 18 23.03 -0.74 2.47
C TRP A 18 22.38 -1.12 1.16
N LEU A 19 22.87 -0.54 0.06
CA LEU A 19 22.38 -0.85 -1.27
C LEU A 19 22.71 -2.29 -1.66
N ASP A 20 23.92 -2.75 -1.38
CA ASP A 20 24.34 -4.13 -1.70
C ASP A 20 23.50 -5.16 -0.92
N CYS A 21 23.19 -4.90 0.35
CA CYS A 21 22.28 -5.74 1.15
C CYS A 21 20.86 -5.75 0.55
N ALA A 22 20.33 -4.58 0.16
CA ALA A 22 19.02 -4.47 -0.47
C ALA A 22 18.95 -5.21 -1.81
N ILE A 23 19.99 -5.10 -2.65
CA ILE A 23 20.09 -5.83 -3.92
C ILE A 23 20.12 -7.34 -3.68
N GLN A 24 20.91 -7.80 -2.71
CA GLN A 24 20.96 -9.23 -2.39
C GLN A 24 19.57 -9.79 -2.01
N GLY A 25 18.84 -9.07 -1.16
CA GLY A 25 17.46 -9.45 -0.80
C GLY A 25 16.50 -9.42 -2.00
N ALA A 26 16.62 -8.41 -2.85
CA ALA A 26 15.79 -8.29 -4.03
C ALA A 26 16.04 -9.40 -5.06
N GLU A 27 17.30 -9.77 -5.31
CA GLU A 27 17.63 -10.89 -6.19
C GLU A 27 17.09 -12.23 -5.65
N PHE A 28 17.13 -12.42 -4.33
CA PHE A 28 16.48 -13.57 -3.70
C PHE A 28 14.96 -13.55 -3.92
N LEU A 29 14.31 -12.43 -3.66
CA LEU A 29 12.85 -12.28 -3.84
C LEU A 29 12.45 -12.38 -5.32
N LYS A 30 13.21 -11.79 -6.24
CA LYS A 30 12.99 -11.92 -7.68
C LYS A 30 12.99 -13.38 -8.13
N LYS A 31 13.87 -14.19 -7.57
CA LYS A 31 14.00 -15.61 -7.94
C LYS A 31 12.98 -16.51 -7.27
N TYR A 32 12.62 -16.24 -6.02
CA TYR A 32 11.87 -17.17 -5.18
C TYR A 32 10.57 -16.58 -4.62
N GLY A 33 10.42 -15.25 -4.63
CA GLY A 33 9.36 -14.54 -3.92
C GLY A 33 7.97 -14.65 -4.53
N HIS A 34 7.85 -15.17 -5.76
CA HIS A 34 6.59 -15.26 -6.48
C HIS A 34 6.53 -16.50 -7.40
N ASP A 35 5.35 -16.81 -7.89
CA ASP A 35 5.05 -18.00 -8.72
C ASP A 35 5.43 -17.86 -10.22
N GLY A 36 6.20 -16.85 -10.59
CA GLY A 36 6.52 -16.51 -11.99
C GLY A 36 5.49 -15.57 -12.65
N ASN A 37 4.29 -15.42 -12.08
CA ASN A 37 3.24 -14.50 -12.53
C ASN A 37 3.08 -13.29 -11.58
N TYR A 38 4.09 -12.99 -10.77
CA TYR A 38 4.08 -11.93 -9.76
C TYR A 38 3.00 -12.07 -8.68
N ASN A 39 2.54 -13.30 -8.40
CA ASN A 39 1.77 -13.60 -7.21
C ASN A 39 2.76 -13.83 -6.06
N TRP A 40 2.92 -12.83 -5.22
CA TRP A 40 3.95 -12.78 -4.18
C TRP A 40 3.56 -13.61 -2.97
N TYR A 41 4.39 -14.59 -2.62
CA TYR A 41 4.21 -15.41 -1.42
C TYR A 41 4.28 -14.56 -0.15
N PHE A 42 3.51 -14.96 0.86
CA PHE A 42 3.55 -14.27 2.16
C PHE A 42 4.82 -14.59 2.93
N SER A 43 5.28 -15.83 2.90
CA SER A 43 6.54 -16.23 3.52
C SER A 43 7.23 -17.37 2.77
N LEU A 44 8.56 -17.38 2.87
CA LEU A 44 9.46 -18.36 2.31
C LEU A 44 10.34 -18.94 3.42
N ASP A 45 10.87 -20.15 3.21
CA ASP A 45 11.96 -20.64 4.00
C ASP A 45 13.31 -20.04 3.56
N ARG A 46 14.38 -20.38 4.27
CA ARG A 46 15.74 -19.89 3.99
C ARG A 46 16.25 -20.31 2.60
N GLN A 47 15.75 -21.39 2.04
CA GLN A 47 16.11 -21.93 0.73
C GLN A 47 15.27 -21.32 -0.41
N GLY A 48 14.23 -20.55 -0.07
CA GLY A 48 13.32 -19.94 -1.03
C GLY A 48 12.09 -20.78 -1.35
N ASN A 49 11.82 -21.85 -0.58
CA ASN A 49 10.60 -22.62 -0.76
C ASN A 49 9.42 -21.88 -0.15
N PRO A 50 8.26 -21.79 -0.85
CA PRO A 50 7.06 -21.17 -0.31
C PRO A 50 6.55 -21.88 0.94
N LEU A 51 6.31 -21.13 2.01
CA LEU A 51 5.70 -21.62 3.25
C LEU A 51 4.23 -21.20 3.35
N VAL A 52 3.90 -19.99 2.89
CA VAL A 52 2.55 -19.45 2.93
C VAL A 52 2.22 -18.80 1.60
N GLU A 53 1.08 -19.22 1.04
CA GLU A 53 0.52 -18.70 -0.21
C GLU A 53 0.18 -17.19 -0.12
N PRO A 54 0.11 -16.49 -1.27
CA PRO A 54 -0.36 -15.10 -1.31
C PRO A 54 -1.86 -15.06 -0.98
N TYR A 55 -2.21 -14.65 0.23
CA TYR A 55 -3.59 -14.62 0.72
C TYR A 55 -4.21 -13.22 0.83
N ASN A 56 -3.43 -12.19 0.56
CA ASN A 56 -3.88 -10.79 0.45
C ASN A 56 -2.91 -9.98 -0.41
N ILE A 57 -3.25 -8.71 -0.65
CA ILE A 57 -2.45 -7.82 -1.50
C ILE A 57 -1.22 -7.22 -0.82
N PHE A 58 -1.03 -7.36 0.50
CA PHE A 58 0.06 -6.67 1.20
C PHE A 58 1.44 -7.18 0.83
N SER A 59 1.60 -8.47 0.52
CA SER A 59 2.88 -8.99 -0.02
C SER A 59 3.24 -8.29 -1.34
N TYR A 60 2.24 -7.99 -2.16
CA TYR A 60 2.42 -7.26 -3.42
C TYR A 60 2.80 -5.80 -3.18
N THR A 61 2.15 -5.11 -2.23
CA THR A 61 2.47 -3.70 -1.95
C THR A 61 3.90 -3.53 -1.47
N PHE A 62 4.38 -4.42 -0.60
CA PHE A 62 5.76 -4.42 -0.16
C PHE A 62 6.75 -4.77 -1.27
N ALA A 63 6.40 -5.68 -2.18
CA ALA A 63 7.22 -5.97 -3.34
C ALA A 63 7.34 -4.74 -4.27
N VAL A 64 6.22 -4.06 -4.55
CA VAL A 64 6.23 -2.83 -5.37
C VAL A 64 7.11 -1.76 -4.74
N MET A 65 6.97 -1.48 -3.44
CA MET A 65 7.84 -0.52 -2.74
C MET A 65 9.31 -0.94 -2.82
N ALA A 66 9.58 -2.24 -2.61
CA ALA A 66 10.92 -2.79 -2.65
C ALA A 66 11.60 -2.56 -4.00
N PHE A 67 11.00 -3.01 -5.06
CA PHE A 67 11.57 -2.94 -6.40
C PHE A 67 11.52 -1.51 -6.97
N GLY A 68 10.48 -0.73 -6.64
CA GLY A 68 10.39 0.67 -7.03
C GLY A 68 11.53 1.51 -6.44
N GLN A 69 11.79 1.37 -5.15
CA GLN A 69 12.90 2.07 -4.50
C GLN A 69 14.28 1.60 -4.98
N LEU A 70 14.42 0.33 -5.34
CA LEU A 70 15.66 -0.17 -5.96
C LEU A 70 15.88 0.40 -7.36
N TYR A 71 14.82 0.54 -8.16
CA TYR A 71 14.92 1.26 -9.43
C TYR A 71 15.40 2.70 -9.21
N ILE A 72 14.81 3.43 -8.28
CA ILE A 72 15.20 4.81 -7.98
C ILE A 72 16.69 4.88 -7.55
N ALA A 73 17.16 3.88 -6.80
CA ALA A 73 18.55 3.83 -6.33
C ALA A 73 19.56 3.42 -7.40
N THR A 74 19.18 2.57 -8.36
CA THR A 74 20.11 1.89 -9.28
C THR A 74 19.91 2.24 -10.73
N GLY A 75 18.73 2.71 -11.14
CA GLY A 75 18.36 2.89 -12.54
C GLY A 75 18.13 1.56 -13.29
N ASN A 76 18.03 0.43 -12.59
CA ASN A 76 17.86 -0.87 -13.25
C ASN A 76 16.41 -1.06 -13.67
N GLU A 77 16.15 -1.05 -14.99
CA GLU A 77 14.81 -1.17 -15.59
C GLU A 77 14.09 -2.48 -15.27
N GLU A 78 14.80 -3.55 -14.97
CA GLU A 78 14.18 -4.81 -14.54
C GLU A 78 13.40 -4.63 -13.24
N TYR A 79 13.93 -3.84 -12.29
CA TYR A 79 13.22 -3.53 -11.04
C TYR A 79 11.99 -2.66 -11.29
N ALA A 80 12.08 -1.70 -12.22
CA ALA A 80 10.92 -0.91 -12.63
C ALA A 80 9.81 -1.77 -13.23
N GLU A 81 10.16 -2.73 -14.08
CA GLU A 81 9.21 -3.65 -14.71
C GLU A 81 8.50 -4.52 -13.68
N ILE A 82 9.24 -5.08 -12.72
CA ILE A 82 8.66 -5.87 -11.60
C ILE A 82 7.68 -5.03 -10.80
N ALA A 83 8.08 -3.80 -10.42
CA ALA A 83 7.24 -2.90 -9.64
C ALA A 83 5.96 -2.53 -10.40
N LYS A 84 6.04 -2.13 -11.67
CA LYS A 84 4.88 -1.77 -12.50
C LYS A 84 3.91 -2.93 -12.67
N LYS A 85 4.39 -4.12 -13.06
CA LYS A 85 3.55 -5.30 -13.22
C LYS A 85 2.85 -5.70 -11.93
N THR A 86 3.57 -5.64 -10.81
CA THR A 86 2.98 -5.93 -9.51
C THR A 86 1.94 -4.88 -9.10
N PHE A 87 2.18 -3.61 -9.39
CA PHE A 87 1.22 -2.53 -9.13
C PHE A 87 -0.07 -2.71 -9.93
N ASP A 88 0.03 -3.05 -11.21
CA ASP A 88 -1.13 -3.35 -12.07
C ASP A 88 -1.96 -4.53 -11.51
N ILE A 89 -1.30 -5.56 -10.98
CA ILE A 89 -1.97 -6.68 -10.30
C ILE A 89 -2.71 -6.20 -9.05
N ILE A 90 -2.13 -5.32 -8.24
CA ILE A 90 -2.82 -4.75 -7.07
C ILE A 90 -4.10 -4.04 -7.50
N LEU A 91 -4.02 -3.17 -8.51
CA LEU A 91 -5.19 -2.46 -9.03
C LEU A 91 -6.25 -3.42 -9.57
N SER A 92 -5.86 -4.48 -10.26
CA SER A 92 -6.79 -5.49 -10.78
C SER A 92 -7.48 -6.32 -9.69
N LYS A 93 -6.92 -6.34 -8.47
CA LYS A 93 -7.48 -7.06 -7.31
C LYS A 93 -8.20 -6.14 -6.32
N ALA A 94 -8.36 -4.85 -6.64
CA ALA A 94 -8.89 -3.86 -5.71
C ALA A 94 -10.28 -4.23 -5.15
N ASP A 95 -11.17 -4.79 -5.99
CA ASP A 95 -12.52 -5.20 -5.59
C ASP A 95 -12.54 -6.48 -4.72
N ASN A 96 -11.49 -7.28 -4.76
CA ASN A 96 -11.37 -8.50 -3.96
C ASN A 96 -9.92 -8.74 -3.52
N PRO A 97 -9.38 -7.92 -2.61
CA PRO A 97 -7.97 -7.97 -2.20
C PRO A 97 -7.53 -9.30 -1.58
N LYS A 98 -8.45 -10.05 -1.04
CA LYS A 98 -8.21 -11.39 -0.45
C LYS A 98 -8.37 -12.53 -1.46
N GLY A 99 -8.90 -12.28 -2.66
CA GLY A 99 -9.12 -13.28 -3.69
C GLY A 99 -9.87 -14.52 -3.18
N LYS A 100 -9.32 -15.71 -3.44
CA LYS A 100 -9.88 -17.01 -2.98
C LYS A 100 -9.94 -17.17 -1.44
N TRP A 101 -9.22 -16.34 -0.70
CA TRP A 101 -9.21 -16.34 0.76
C TRP A 101 -10.29 -15.45 1.39
N ASN A 102 -11.08 -14.77 0.57
CA ASN A 102 -12.24 -14.04 1.05
C ASN A 102 -13.31 -15.03 1.54
N LYS A 103 -13.60 -14.97 2.84
CA LYS A 103 -14.58 -15.86 3.50
C LYS A 103 -15.99 -15.28 3.53
N ILE A 104 -16.17 -14.06 3.01
CA ILE A 104 -17.47 -13.39 2.97
C ILE A 104 -18.25 -13.95 1.77
N HIS A 105 -19.47 -14.43 2.05
CA HIS A 105 -20.38 -14.79 0.96
C HIS A 105 -20.93 -13.51 0.34
N LYS A 106 -20.76 -13.35 -0.97
CA LYS A 106 -21.20 -12.17 -1.71
C LYS A 106 -22.70 -11.86 -1.45
N GLY A 107 -23.00 -10.58 -1.22
CA GLY A 107 -24.36 -10.10 -0.94
C GLY A 107 -24.81 -10.28 0.52
N THR A 108 -23.94 -10.73 1.44
CA THR A 108 -24.31 -10.88 2.86
C THR A 108 -23.71 -9.80 3.75
N ARG A 109 -22.46 -9.44 3.54
CA ARG A 109 -21.71 -8.43 4.30
C ARG A 109 -20.66 -7.79 3.39
N ASP A 110 -21.13 -7.12 2.34
CA ASP A 110 -20.28 -6.45 1.37
C ASP A 110 -19.79 -5.13 2.00
N LEU A 111 -18.57 -5.18 2.55
CA LEU A 111 -17.93 -4.07 3.24
C LEU A 111 -16.68 -3.64 2.44
N LYS A 112 -16.55 -2.33 2.21
CA LYS A 112 -15.29 -1.71 1.80
C LYS A 112 -14.35 -1.66 3.00
N ASN A 113 -13.08 -1.96 2.79
CA ASN A 113 -12.06 -1.95 3.84
C ASN A 113 -11.06 -0.81 3.64
N PHE A 114 -10.68 -0.17 4.74
CA PHE A 114 -9.79 0.99 4.78
C PHE A 114 -8.36 0.71 4.36
N ALA A 115 -7.87 -0.51 4.58
CA ALA A 115 -6.45 -0.82 4.43
C ALA A 115 -5.91 -0.60 2.99
N LEU A 116 -6.73 -0.86 1.96
CA LEU A 116 -6.29 -0.69 0.58
C LEU A 116 -6.11 0.79 0.17
N PRO A 117 -7.09 1.69 0.31
CA PRO A 117 -6.89 3.11 -0.01
C PRO A 117 -5.77 3.75 0.82
N MET A 118 -5.63 3.36 2.09
CA MET A 118 -4.52 3.81 2.94
C MET A 118 -3.16 3.46 2.34
N ILE A 119 -2.92 2.17 2.07
CA ILE A 119 -1.60 1.73 1.57
C ILE A 119 -1.32 2.20 0.14
N LEU A 120 -2.34 2.33 -0.71
CA LEU A 120 -2.19 2.85 -2.07
C LEU A 120 -1.73 4.31 -2.08
N CYS A 121 -2.15 5.12 -1.10
CA CYS A 121 -1.69 6.50 -0.95
C CYS A 121 -0.15 6.55 -0.82
N ASN A 122 0.40 5.80 0.12
CA ASN A 122 1.84 5.71 0.31
C ASN A 122 2.55 5.06 -0.87
N LEU A 123 1.99 3.96 -1.38
CA LEU A 123 2.59 3.22 -2.48
C LEU A 123 2.77 4.09 -3.73
N ALA A 124 1.74 4.87 -4.10
CA ALA A 124 1.80 5.77 -5.25
C ALA A 124 2.84 6.90 -5.05
N LEU A 125 3.00 7.41 -3.83
CA LEU A 125 4.06 8.38 -3.50
C LEU A 125 5.46 7.76 -3.64
N GLU A 126 5.65 6.55 -3.13
CA GLU A 126 6.96 5.88 -3.14
C GLU A 126 7.43 5.46 -4.54
N ILE A 127 6.50 5.19 -5.47
CA ILE A 127 6.81 4.77 -6.84
C ILE A 127 6.42 5.82 -7.89
N GLU A 128 6.17 7.05 -7.47
CA GLU A 128 5.75 8.16 -8.37
C GLU A 128 6.53 8.21 -9.69
N PRO A 129 7.88 8.07 -9.72
CA PRO A 129 8.65 8.12 -10.96
C PRO A 129 8.33 6.98 -11.96
N LEU A 130 7.65 5.92 -11.50
CA LEU A 130 7.28 4.76 -12.32
C LEU A 130 5.89 4.85 -12.92
N LEU A 131 5.04 5.76 -12.42
CA LEU A 131 3.63 5.86 -12.80
C LEU A 131 3.41 7.01 -13.79
N SER A 132 2.43 6.86 -14.68
CA SER A 132 2.00 7.96 -15.54
C SER A 132 1.30 9.05 -14.72
N THR A 133 1.36 10.28 -15.19
CA THR A 133 0.67 11.44 -14.55
C THR A 133 -0.82 11.17 -14.36
N GLU A 134 -1.47 10.54 -15.35
CA GLU A 134 -2.89 10.19 -15.27
C GLU A 134 -3.16 9.15 -14.17
N CYS A 135 -2.35 8.10 -14.10
CA CYS A 135 -2.45 7.07 -13.06
C CYS A 135 -2.25 7.67 -11.67
N LEU A 136 -1.22 8.50 -11.49
CA LEU A 136 -0.93 9.20 -10.24
C LEU A 136 -2.10 10.08 -9.81
N SER A 137 -2.56 10.98 -10.69
CA SER A 137 -3.64 11.90 -10.37
C SER A 137 -4.90 11.16 -9.94
N ARG A 138 -5.29 10.14 -10.69
CA ARG A 138 -6.46 9.29 -10.36
C ARG A 138 -6.27 8.58 -9.03
N THR A 139 -5.11 7.99 -8.78
CA THR A 139 -4.82 7.27 -7.53
C THR A 139 -4.85 8.21 -6.34
N PHE A 140 -4.21 9.38 -6.45
CA PHE A 140 -4.16 10.37 -5.37
C PHE A 140 -5.54 10.92 -5.01
N GLU A 141 -6.34 11.34 -6.00
CA GLU A 141 -7.69 11.85 -5.73
C GLU A 141 -8.60 10.75 -5.15
N ASN A 142 -8.49 9.51 -5.64
CA ASN A 142 -9.21 8.39 -5.04
C ASN A 142 -8.80 8.15 -3.59
N CYS A 143 -7.50 8.15 -3.27
CA CYS A 143 -7.03 7.96 -1.90
C CYS A 143 -7.52 9.08 -0.98
N ILE A 144 -7.47 10.35 -1.43
CA ILE A 144 -7.98 11.48 -0.66
C ILE A 144 -9.47 11.29 -0.39
N HIS A 145 -10.26 11.00 -1.42
CA HIS A 145 -11.69 10.79 -1.28
C HIS A 145 -12.01 9.65 -0.32
N GLU A 146 -11.42 8.48 -0.53
CA GLU A 146 -11.70 7.32 0.32
C GLU A 146 -11.26 7.58 1.78
N VAL A 147 -10.03 8.04 2.01
CA VAL A 147 -9.50 8.22 3.37
C VAL A 147 -10.18 9.37 4.09
N MET A 148 -10.34 10.54 3.45
CA MET A 148 -10.74 11.78 4.11
C MET A 148 -12.24 12.08 4.04
N GLU A 149 -13.01 11.35 3.22
CA GLU A 149 -14.45 11.59 3.04
C GLU A 149 -15.29 10.34 3.33
N ILE A 150 -14.78 9.14 2.99
CA ILE A 150 -15.52 7.90 3.20
C ILE A 150 -15.20 7.26 4.55
N PHE A 151 -13.94 7.11 4.92
CA PHE A 151 -13.55 6.42 6.15
C PHE A 151 -13.37 7.34 7.36
N LEU A 152 -13.03 8.62 7.17
CA LEU A 152 -13.01 9.63 8.24
C LEU A 152 -14.45 10.04 8.57
N ARG A 153 -14.83 9.95 9.85
CA ARG A 153 -16.18 10.18 10.36
C ARG A 153 -16.27 11.37 11.32
N PRO A 154 -16.52 12.58 10.81
CA PRO A 154 -16.70 13.75 11.67
C PRO A 154 -17.82 13.58 12.69
N GLU A 155 -18.91 12.90 12.32
CA GLU A 155 -20.07 12.61 13.20
C GLU A 155 -19.74 11.67 14.36
N LEU A 156 -18.62 10.94 14.28
CA LEU A 156 -18.09 10.12 15.37
C LEU A 156 -16.90 10.79 16.08
N GLY A 157 -16.81 12.13 16.02
CA GLY A 157 -15.72 12.86 16.65
C GLY A 157 -14.39 12.84 15.87
N GLY A 158 -14.43 12.57 14.57
CA GLY A 158 -13.23 12.52 13.71
C GLY A 158 -12.54 11.16 13.70
N LEU A 159 -13.21 10.09 14.11
CA LEU A 159 -12.65 8.74 14.03
C LEU A 159 -12.53 8.25 12.58
N VAL A 160 -11.51 7.45 12.32
CA VAL A 160 -11.35 6.69 11.06
C VAL A 160 -11.76 5.25 11.31
N VAL A 161 -12.78 4.79 10.58
CA VAL A 161 -13.29 3.42 10.71
C VAL A 161 -12.60 2.47 9.73
N GLU A 162 -12.52 1.19 10.07
CA GLU A 162 -11.87 0.18 9.23
C GLU A 162 -12.75 -0.36 8.11
N ASN A 163 -14.07 -0.28 8.27
CA ASN A 163 -15.02 -0.83 7.29
C ASN A 163 -16.27 0.03 7.19
N VAL A 164 -16.76 0.17 5.97
CA VAL A 164 -18.03 0.83 5.64
C VAL A 164 -18.80 -0.04 4.64
N LEU A 165 -20.09 0.23 4.47
CA LEU A 165 -20.87 -0.36 3.38
C LEU A 165 -20.32 0.09 2.02
N GLU A 166 -20.68 -0.59 0.93
CA GLU A 166 -20.24 -0.22 -0.43
C GLU A 166 -20.64 1.20 -0.83
N ASN A 167 -21.78 1.68 -0.32
CA ASN A 167 -22.24 3.07 -0.53
C ASN A 167 -21.56 4.09 0.39
N GLY A 168 -20.61 3.66 1.23
CA GLY A 168 -19.90 4.51 2.17
C GLY A 168 -20.61 4.73 3.50
N GLU A 169 -21.80 4.20 3.74
CA GLU A 169 -22.49 4.33 5.02
C GLU A 169 -21.88 3.44 6.12
N LEU A 170 -22.09 3.83 7.37
CA LEU A 170 -21.69 3.02 8.52
C LEU A 170 -22.54 1.75 8.60
N SER A 171 -21.93 0.66 8.98
CA SER A 171 -22.61 -0.60 9.26
C SER A 171 -22.65 -0.87 10.74
N ASP A 172 -23.86 -1.15 11.29
CA ASP A 172 -24.03 -1.54 12.70
C ASP A 172 -23.73 -3.03 12.94
N CYS A 173 -22.60 -3.50 12.40
CA CYS A 173 -22.05 -4.82 12.70
C CYS A 173 -20.74 -4.71 13.47
N PHE A 174 -20.20 -5.82 13.94
CA PHE A 174 -18.94 -5.84 14.67
C PHE A 174 -17.80 -5.23 13.81
N GLU A 175 -17.69 -5.64 12.55
CA GLU A 175 -16.66 -5.16 11.63
C GLU A 175 -16.83 -3.67 11.28
N GLY A 176 -18.08 -3.19 11.16
CA GLY A 176 -18.39 -1.77 10.87
C GLY A 176 -18.10 -0.83 12.04
N ARG A 177 -18.07 -1.35 13.27
CA ARG A 177 -17.69 -0.59 14.49
C ARG A 177 -16.20 -0.68 14.81
N HIS A 178 -15.44 -1.42 14.01
CA HIS A 178 -14.01 -1.60 14.22
C HIS A 178 -13.24 -0.36 13.79
N MET A 179 -12.30 0.07 14.61
CA MET A 179 -11.28 1.06 14.30
C MET A 179 -9.91 0.55 14.73
N ASN A 180 -8.89 0.98 14.03
CA ASN A 180 -7.49 0.71 14.35
C ASN A 180 -6.72 2.03 14.45
N PRO A 181 -6.38 2.50 15.67
CA PRO A 181 -5.67 3.77 15.82
C PRO A 181 -4.33 3.81 15.08
N GLY A 182 -3.62 2.67 14.99
CA GLY A 182 -2.38 2.58 14.23
C GLY A 182 -2.57 2.87 12.74
N HIS A 183 -3.56 2.26 12.11
CA HIS A 183 -3.90 2.54 10.72
C HIS A 183 -4.37 3.98 10.51
N SER A 184 -5.13 4.54 11.46
CA SER A 184 -5.58 5.93 11.39
C SER A 184 -4.41 6.90 11.38
N LEU A 185 -3.45 6.74 12.30
CA LEU A 185 -2.24 7.56 12.39
C LEU A 185 -1.36 7.42 11.15
N GLU A 186 -1.20 6.19 10.66
CA GLU A 186 -0.42 5.90 9.45
C GLU A 186 -1.06 6.55 8.21
N ALA A 187 -2.38 6.44 8.06
CA ALA A 187 -3.10 7.09 6.98
C ALA A 187 -2.98 8.62 7.02
N MET A 188 -3.10 9.22 8.21
CA MET A 188 -2.95 10.66 8.34
C MET A 188 -1.52 11.11 7.99
N TRP A 189 -0.51 10.34 8.34
CA TRP A 189 0.86 10.59 7.88
C TRP A 189 0.95 10.56 6.34
N PHE A 190 0.42 9.52 5.69
CA PHE A 190 0.43 9.43 4.22
C PHE A 190 -0.33 10.58 3.55
N ILE A 191 -1.48 10.98 4.11
CA ILE A 191 -2.25 12.12 3.61
C ILE A 191 -1.50 13.45 3.80
N MET A 192 -0.76 13.63 4.90
CA MET A 192 0.09 14.83 5.08
C MET A 192 1.22 14.89 4.04
N ASP A 193 1.86 13.75 3.74
CA ASP A 193 2.90 13.70 2.71
C ASP A 193 2.32 13.93 1.31
N LEU A 194 1.15 13.38 1.02
CA LEU A 194 0.42 13.66 -0.21
C LEU A 194 0.02 15.14 -0.30
N GLY A 195 -0.46 15.74 0.79
CA GLY A 195 -0.76 17.18 0.88
C GLY A 195 0.45 18.06 0.57
N LYS A 196 1.63 17.70 1.07
CA LYS A 196 2.90 18.38 0.72
C LYS A 196 3.20 18.22 -0.77
N ARG A 197 3.09 17.00 -1.31
CA ARG A 197 3.37 16.71 -2.71
C ARG A 197 2.45 17.47 -3.67
N LEU A 198 1.18 17.64 -3.30
CA LEU A 198 0.16 18.34 -4.10
C LEU A 198 0.08 19.84 -3.80
N ASN A 199 0.86 20.36 -2.85
CA ASN A 199 0.78 21.73 -2.36
C ASN A 199 -0.63 22.10 -1.86
N ARG A 200 -1.24 21.21 -1.07
CA ARG A 200 -2.58 21.36 -0.46
C ARG A 200 -2.46 21.49 1.06
N PRO A 201 -2.20 22.70 1.59
CA PRO A 201 -2.01 22.91 3.05
C PRO A 201 -3.28 22.58 3.86
N GLU A 202 -4.47 22.77 3.30
CA GLU A 202 -5.74 22.43 3.94
C GLU A 202 -5.84 20.91 4.22
N LEU A 203 -5.32 20.09 3.34
CA LEU A 203 -5.29 18.62 3.50
C LEU A 203 -4.32 18.23 4.64
N ILE A 204 -3.16 18.89 4.71
CA ILE A 204 -2.19 18.68 5.79
C ILE A 204 -2.79 19.03 7.14
N MET A 205 -3.47 20.18 7.24
CA MET A 205 -4.11 20.62 8.47
C MET A 205 -5.21 19.65 8.91
N LYS A 206 -6.11 19.27 8.00
CA LYS A 206 -7.18 18.32 8.30
C LYS A 206 -6.64 16.96 8.75
N ALA A 207 -5.61 16.44 8.10
CA ALA A 207 -4.97 15.18 8.51
C ALA A 207 -4.29 15.31 9.89
N LYS A 208 -3.60 16.43 10.17
CA LYS A 208 -2.99 16.70 11.48
C LYS A 208 -4.01 16.78 12.61
N ASP A 209 -5.16 17.41 12.36
CA ASP A 209 -6.20 17.56 13.38
C ASP A 209 -6.95 16.24 13.64
N THR A 210 -6.87 15.29 12.70
CA THR A 210 -7.46 13.94 12.80
C THR A 210 -6.52 12.96 13.52
N ALA A 211 -5.19 13.16 13.45
CA ALA A 211 -4.19 12.27 14.05
C ALA A 211 -4.12 12.44 15.56
#